data_74601edb8529b11acb0e0f4665416b91
#
_entry.id   74601edb8529b11acb0e0f4665416b91
#
_cell.length_a   1.000
_cell.length_b   1.000
_cell.length_c   1.000
_cell.angle_alpha   90.00
_cell.angle_beta   90.00
_cell.angle_gamma   90.00
#
_symmetry.space_group_name_H-M   'P 1'
#
loop_
_entity.id
_entity.type
_entity.pdbx_description
1 polymer ?
#
loop_
_entity_poly.entity_id
_entity_poly.type
_entity_poly.pdbx_seq_one_letter_code
_entity_poly.pdbx_strand_id
1 'polypeptide(L)'
;MALSLRQAFFHNFLGQAPKWYKLAIIAFLIINPILFAIDPFVAGWVLVIEFIFTLAMALKCYPLQPGGLLAIEAVAIGMASPATVLHELEANLEVILLLIFMVAGIFFMKQLLLFIFTKLVTKVRSKALLSLAFCFFSAFLSAFLDALTVIAVIISVAVGFYTIYHKVASGKDFNQSHDHNNDEEENLCKDDLEQFRGFLRNLMMHAGVGTALGGVCTMVGEPQNLIIAAQANWQFAEFVVRMMPVTMPVLIAGLMTCYLVERFKIVGYGEQLPDSVRKILEDYAEYEDSRRTNKERAQMIIQALVGVWLIVGLALHLAAVGLIGLSVIILTTSFNGIIDEHSIGKAFEEALPFTALLAVFFSIVGVIIEQGLFAPVIEWVLTYSGKTQAVMFFIANGLLSMVSDNVFVGTVYINEVKSALLDGKITRDQFDMLAVAINTGTNLPSVATPNGQAAFLFLLTSALAPLIRLSYGRMVILALPYTIVMSVVGLATIEFGLLEHFTAYFYDIGWIGHHTVAEAAANAMGVSGH
;
A
#
# COMPACT_ATOMS: atom_id res chain seq x y z
N MET A 1 28.44 7.07 32.30
CA MET A 1 27.85 8.13 33.16
C MET A 1 26.36 7.88 33.28
N ALA A 2 25.81 7.91 34.51
CA ALA A 2 24.36 7.82 34.69
C ALA A 2 23.70 9.08 34.11
N LEU A 3 22.66 8.89 33.31
CA LEU A 3 21.87 9.99 32.75
C LEU A 3 21.17 10.75 33.89
N SER A 4 21.15 12.09 33.85
CA SER A 4 20.26 12.86 34.71
C SER A 4 18.80 12.55 34.38
N LEU A 5 17.87 12.74 35.31
CA LEU A 5 16.44 12.48 35.10
C LEU A 5 15.92 13.22 33.86
N ARG A 6 16.28 14.48 33.65
CA ARG A 6 15.92 15.26 32.45
C ARG A 6 16.48 14.66 31.17
N GLN A 7 17.73 14.20 31.19
CA GLN A 7 18.34 13.53 30.05
C GLN A 7 17.66 12.19 29.75
N ALA A 8 17.25 11.44 30.79
CA ALA A 8 16.53 10.20 30.65
C ALA A 8 15.14 10.43 30.03
N PHE A 9 14.38 11.45 30.46
CA PHE A 9 13.12 11.82 29.81
C PHE A 9 13.26 12.14 28.33
N PHE A 10 14.24 13.00 27.96
CA PHE A 10 14.48 13.33 26.56
C PHE A 10 14.99 12.11 25.75
N HIS A 11 15.78 11.25 26.38
CA HIS A 11 16.24 10.01 25.74
C HIS A 11 15.08 9.07 25.45
N ASN A 12 14.16 8.91 26.39
CA ASN A 12 12.99 8.03 26.26
C ASN A 12 11.94 8.57 25.27
N PHE A 13 11.80 9.91 25.18
CA PHE A 13 10.88 10.53 24.23
C PHE A 13 11.22 10.11 22.81
N LEU A 14 10.29 9.47 22.09
CA LEU A 14 10.44 8.90 20.75
C LEU A 14 11.68 7.98 20.59
N GLY A 15 12.11 7.32 21.65
CA GLY A 15 13.13 6.26 21.63
C GLY A 15 14.44 6.63 20.93
N GLN A 16 14.80 5.90 19.88
CA GLN A 16 16.06 6.08 19.11
C GLN A 16 15.96 7.13 17.99
N ALA A 17 14.86 7.85 17.87
CA ALA A 17 14.72 8.90 16.86
C ALA A 17 15.82 9.99 17.00
N PRO A 18 16.28 10.58 15.89
CA PRO A 18 17.30 11.63 15.92
C PRO A 18 16.91 12.82 16.81
N LYS A 19 17.89 13.44 17.49
CA LYS A 19 17.64 14.56 18.39
C LYS A 19 16.89 15.73 17.74
N TRP A 20 17.28 16.06 16.50
CA TRP A 20 16.62 17.14 15.75
C TRP A 20 15.13 16.83 15.49
N TYR A 21 14.80 15.55 15.21
CA TYR A 21 13.42 15.12 15.01
C TYR A 21 12.58 15.23 16.29
N LYS A 22 13.14 14.78 17.42
CA LYS A 22 12.50 14.95 18.75
C LYS A 22 12.21 16.41 19.06
N LEU A 23 13.17 17.29 18.78
CA LEU A 23 12.98 18.74 18.97
C LEU A 23 11.93 19.32 18.03
N ALA A 24 11.87 18.86 16.78
CA ALA A 24 10.83 19.27 15.83
C ALA A 24 9.43 18.91 16.36
N ILE A 25 9.21 17.66 16.80
CA ILE A 25 7.90 17.25 17.35
C ILE A 25 7.55 18.06 18.62
N ILE A 26 8.50 18.31 19.51
CA ILE A 26 8.25 19.17 20.69
C ILE A 26 7.88 20.61 20.25
N ALA A 27 8.56 21.13 19.22
CA ALA A 27 8.24 22.45 18.70
C ALA A 27 6.82 22.51 18.11
N PHE A 28 6.40 21.50 17.38
CA PHE A 28 5.05 21.37 16.84
C PHE A 28 4.01 21.41 17.95
N LEU A 29 4.17 20.58 18.98
CA LEU A 29 3.28 20.54 20.14
C LEU A 29 3.23 21.87 20.96
N ILE A 30 4.19 22.76 20.80
CA ILE A 30 4.17 24.09 21.43
C ILE A 30 3.53 25.13 20.51
N ILE A 31 3.76 25.01 19.19
CA ILE A 31 3.31 25.98 18.19
C ILE A 31 1.81 25.85 17.93
N ASN A 32 1.28 24.64 17.83
CA ASN A 32 -0.12 24.39 17.47
C ASN A 32 -1.14 25.07 18.39
N PRO A 33 -1.04 24.99 19.75
CA PRO A 33 -1.98 25.69 20.63
C PRO A 33 -1.94 27.20 20.46
N ILE A 34 -0.74 27.74 20.19
CA ILE A 34 -0.54 29.21 20.02
C ILE A 34 -1.19 29.64 18.70
N LEU A 35 -0.94 28.89 17.61
CA LEU A 35 -1.53 29.17 16.30
C LEU A 35 -3.05 29.04 16.34
N PHE A 36 -3.57 27.99 16.98
CA PHE A 36 -5.00 27.75 17.08
C PHE A 36 -5.74 28.89 17.83
N ALA A 37 -5.11 29.46 18.84
CA ALA A 37 -5.65 30.64 19.54
C ALA A 37 -5.66 31.92 18.68
N ILE A 38 -4.83 31.98 17.62
CA ILE A 38 -4.72 33.16 16.73
C ILE A 38 -5.62 32.97 15.49
N ASP A 39 -5.47 31.86 14.79
CA ASP A 39 -6.19 31.52 13.56
C ASP A 39 -6.36 29.99 13.44
N PRO A 40 -7.57 29.47 13.70
CA PRO A 40 -7.86 28.04 13.64
C PRO A 40 -7.62 27.41 12.26
N PHE A 41 -7.90 28.15 11.17
CA PHE A 41 -7.71 27.67 9.81
C PHE A 41 -6.22 27.47 9.48
N VAL A 42 -5.38 28.47 9.81
CA VAL A 42 -3.93 28.39 9.64
C VAL A 42 -3.34 27.29 10.52
N ALA A 43 -3.78 27.16 11.76
CA ALA A 43 -3.34 26.12 12.68
C ALA A 43 -3.68 24.72 12.14
N GLY A 44 -4.87 24.53 11.57
CA GLY A 44 -5.26 23.27 10.92
C GLY A 44 -4.34 22.89 9.77
N TRP A 45 -4.01 23.84 8.88
CA TRP A 45 -3.05 23.59 7.79
C TRP A 45 -1.65 23.26 8.30
N VAL A 46 -1.17 23.95 9.33
CA VAL A 46 0.13 23.66 9.95
C VAL A 46 0.14 22.26 10.53
N LEU A 47 -0.90 21.86 11.27
CA LEU A 47 -1.04 20.50 11.81
C LEU A 47 -1.01 19.42 10.69
N VAL A 48 -1.71 19.65 9.58
CA VAL A 48 -1.69 18.73 8.43
C VAL A 48 -0.28 18.61 7.85
N ILE A 49 0.43 19.73 7.67
CA ILE A 49 1.82 19.71 7.17
C ILE A 49 2.74 18.97 8.14
N GLU A 50 2.58 19.19 9.44
CA GLU A 50 3.33 18.50 10.50
C GLU A 50 3.03 17.00 10.50
N PHE A 51 1.79 16.60 10.32
CA PHE A 51 1.41 15.20 10.20
C PHE A 51 2.03 14.56 8.95
N ILE A 52 1.95 15.22 7.78
CA ILE A 52 2.65 14.78 6.55
C ILE A 52 4.16 14.66 6.80
N PHE A 53 4.76 15.60 7.54
CA PHE A 53 6.17 15.50 7.93
C PHE A 53 6.44 14.22 8.76
N THR A 54 5.55 13.84 9.70
CA THR A 54 5.74 12.58 10.45
C THR A 54 5.69 11.36 9.55
N LEU A 55 4.81 11.34 8.54
CA LEU A 55 4.73 10.28 7.54
C LEU A 55 5.98 10.24 6.66
N ALA A 56 6.44 11.39 6.16
CA ALA A 56 7.66 11.52 5.35
C ALA A 56 8.92 11.07 6.11
N MET A 57 8.92 11.19 7.44
CA MET A 57 10.03 10.80 8.32
C MET A 57 9.86 9.39 8.91
N ALA A 58 9.00 8.53 8.34
CA ALA A 58 8.75 7.17 8.82
C ALA A 58 10.03 6.33 9.00
N LEU A 59 11.05 6.55 8.17
CA LEU A 59 12.38 5.92 8.31
C LEU A 59 13.16 6.35 9.57
N LYS A 60 12.77 7.45 10.22
CA LYS A 60 13.44 7.97 11.44
C LYS A 60 12.68 7.64 12.70
N CYS A 61 11.37 7.57 12.59
CA CYS A 61 10.45 7.21 13.66
C CYS A 61 9.15 6.72 13.03
N TYR A 62 8.63 5.59 13.50
CA TYR A 62 7.33 5.10 13.03
C TYR A 62 6.24 6.14 13.31
N PRO A 63 5.40 6.49 12.35
CA PRO A 63 4.52 7.67 12.41
C PRO A 63 3.44 7.63 13.50
N LEU A 64 3.11 6.44 14.01
CA LEU A 64 2.06 6.26 15.02
C LEU A 64 2.29 7.14 16.26
N GLN A 65 3.52 7.16 16.79
CA GLN A 65 3.81 7.91 18.01
C GLN A 65 3.81 9.42 17.77
N PRO A 66 4.61 9.98 16.84
CA PRO A 66 4.62 11.44 16.63
C PRO A 66 3.29 11.94 16.05
N GLY A 67 2.69 11.24 15.09
CA GLY A 67 1.37 11.59 14.55
C GLY A 67 0.25 11.46 15.59
N GLY A 68 0.33 10.44 16.46
CA GLY A 68 -0.61 10.25 17.57
C GLY A 68 -0.53 11.38 18.61
N LEU A 69 0.67 11.91 18.89
CA LEU A 69 0.82 13.09 19.77
C LEU A 69 0.14 14.32 19.17
N LEU A 70 0.31 14.56 17.87
CA LEU A 70 -0.38 15.65 17.16
C LEU A 70 -1.90 15.49 17.17
N ALA A 71 -2.40 14.27 16.98
CA ALA A 71 -3.83 13.97 17.03
C ALA A 71 -4.42 14.17 18.45
N ILE A 72 -3.72 13.69 19.49
CA ILE A 72 -4.12 13.92 20.89
C ILE A 72 -4.17 15.40 21.21
N GLU A 73 -3.15 16.16 20.80
CA GLU A 73 -3.10 17.59 20.98
C GLU A 73 -4.27 18.30 20.27
N ALA A 74 -4.51 17.97 18.99
CA ALA A 74 -5.57 18.57 18.20
C ALA A 74 -6.95 18.42 18.87
N VAL A 75 -7.25 17.24 19.40
CA VAL A 75 -8.49 17.00 20.15
C VAL A 75 -8.48 17.75 21.48
N ALA A 76 -7.36 17.76 22.21
CA ALA A 76 -7.24 18.40 23.51
C ALA A 76 -7.42 19.92 23.45
N ILE A 77 -6.96 20.57 22.38
CA ILE A 77 -7.11 22.03 22.20
C ILE A 77 -8.39 22.42 21.45
N GLY A 78 -9.20 21.43 20.99
CA GLY A 78 -10.48 21.66 20.34
C GLY A 78 -10.41 21.94 18.84
N MET A 79 -9.33 21.52 18.14
CA MET A 79 -9.26 21.57 16.66
C MET A 79 -10.23 20.58 16.01
N ALA A 80 -10.48 19.45 16.67
CA ALA A 80 -11.52 18.49 16.34
C ALA A 80 -12.23 18.01 17.60
N SER A 81 -13.54 17.78 17.51
CA SER A 81 -14.30 17.23 18.63
C SER A 81 -14.09 15.71 18.74
N PRO A 82 -14.12 15.14 19.97
CA PRO A 82 -14.11 13.67 20.12
C PRO A 82 -15.26 12.98 19.37
N ALA A 83 -16.40 13.66 19.20
CA ALA A 83 -17.56 13.14 18.49
C ALA A 83 -17.27 13.02 16.98
N THR A 84 -16.63 14.00 16.37
CA THR A 84 -16.23 13.98 14.96
C THR A 84 -15.21 12.87 14.71
N VAL A 85 -14.22 12.72 15.58
CA VAL A 85 -13.22 11.65 15.47
C VAL A 85 -13.88 10.27 15.57
N LEU A 86 -14.82 10.06 16.50
CA LEU A 86 -15.55 8.80 16.63
C LEU A 86 -16.39 8.54 15.38
N HIS A 87 -17.08 9.56 14.86
CA HIS A 87 -17.89 9.45 13.65
C HIS A 87 -17.03 9.02 12.43
N GLU A 88 -15.84 9.59 12.25
CA GLU A 88 -14.92 9.20 11.19
C GLU A 88 -14.44 7.74 11.34
N LEU A 89 -14.18 7.28 12.56
CA LEU A 89 -13.84 5.88 12.82
C LEU A 89 -15.02 4.93 12.50
N GLU A 90 -16.24 5.29 12.90
CA GLU A 90 -17.45 4.50 12.63
C GLU A 90 -17.76 4.46 11.12
N ALA A 91 -17.65 5.60 10.43
CA ALA A 91 -17.86 5.69 8.99
C ALA A 91 -16.88 4.85 8.17
N ASN A 92 -15.69 4.58 8.72
CA ASN A 92 -14.63 3.80 8.07
C ASN A 92 -14.38 2.43 8.74
N LEU A 93 -15.38 1.90 9.48
CA LEU A 93 -15.25 0.63 10.21
C LEU A 93 -14.88 -0.54 9.28
N GLU A 94 -15.46 -0.59 8.06
CA GLU A 94 -15.16 -1.65 7.09
C GLU A 94 -13.68 -1.66 6.67
N VAL A 95 -13.05 -0.48 6.55
CA VAL A 95 -11.62 -0.34 6.25
C VAL A 95 -10.78 -0.88 7.40
N ILE A 96 -11.17 -0.57 8.64
CA ILE A 96 -10.50 -1.07 9.84
C ILE A 96 -10.59 -2.60 9.91
N LEU A 97 -11.78 -3.16 9.70
CA LEU A 97 -12.00 -4.62 9.68
C LEU A 97 -11.26 -5.30 8.52
N LEU A 98 -11.20 -4.67 7.34
CA LEU A 98 -10.37 -5.15 6.23
C LEU A 98 -8.93 -5.29 6.67
N LEU A 99 -8.32 -4.23 7.20
CA LEU A 99 -6.92 -4.23 7.60
C LEU A 99 -6.63 -5.28 8.67
N ILE A 100 -7.51 -5.40 9.68
CA ILE A 100 -7.31 -6.38 10.75
C ILE A 100 -7.44 -7.81 10.23
N PHE A 101 -8.52 -8.14 9.55
CA PHE A 101 -8.83 -9.53 9.23
C PHE A 101 -8.23 -9.99 7.91
N MET A 102 -8.14 -9.12 6.90
CA MET A 102 -7.55 -9.52 5.61
C MET A 102 -6.05 -9.73 5.74
N VAL A 103 -5.31 -8.78 6.35
CA VAL A 103 -3.86 -8.91 6.56
C VAL A 103 -3.55 -10.14 7.42
N ALA A 104 -4.28 -10.34 8.53
CA ALA A 104 -4.12 -11.54 9.36
C ALA A 104 -4.51 -12.82 8.61
N GLY A 105 -5.53 -12.80 7.74
CA GLY A 105 -5.93 -13.95 6.92
C GLY A 105 -4.85 -14.39 5.95
N ILE A 106 -4.24 -13.41 5.28
CA ILE A 106 -3.19 -13.67 4.29
C ILE A 106 -1.90 -14.16 4.95
N PHE A 107 -1.62 -13.80 6.19
CA PHE A 107 -0.50 -14.37 6.95
C PHE A 107 -0.49 -15.91 6.90
N PHE A 108 -1.67 -16.55 7.01
CA PHE A 108 -1.80 -18.00 6.93
C PHE A 108 -1.70 -18.58 5.52
N MET A 109 -1.69 -17.74 4.47
CA MET A 109 -1.47 -18.15 3.08
C MET A 109 -0.01 -18.00 2.63
N LYS A 110 0.86 -17.49 3.48
CA LYS A 110 2.25 -17.15 3.22
C LYS A 110 3.06 -18.32 2.61
N GLN A 111 2.81 -19.55 3.06
CA GLN A 111 3.53 -20.74 2.56
C GLN A 111 3.28 -21.02 1.07
N LEU A 112 2.04 -20.89 0.59
CA LEU A 112 1.69 -21.04 -0.81
C LEU A 112 2.36 -19.94 -1.65
N LEU A 113 2.31 -18.69 -1.18
CA LEU A 113 2.90 -17.56 -1.89
C LEU A 113 4.42 -17.69 -1.98
N LEU A 114 5.08 -18.08 -0.89
CA LEU A 114 6.52 -18.40 -0.87
C LEU A 114 6.86 -19.47 -1.91
N PHE A 115 6.07 -20.54 -1.97
CA PHE A 115 6.27 -21.61 -2.96
C PHE A 115 6.15 -21.10 -4.40
N ILE A 116 5.13 -20.30 -4.72
CA ILE A 116 4.92 -19.75 -6.07
C ILE A 116 6.11 -18.89 -6.49
N PHE A 117 6.52 -17.92 -5.65
CA PHE A 117 7.63 -17.02 -5.99
C PHE A 117 8.98 -17.75 -6.06
N THR A 118 9.21 -18.74 -5.20
CA THR A 118 10.41 -19.60 -5.28
C THR A 118 10.46 -20.33 -6.62
N LYS A 119 9.34 -20.93 -7.06
CA LYS A 119 9.28 -21.62 -8.34
C LYS A 119 9.47 -20.69 -9.52
N LEU A 120 8.98 -19.46 -9.46
CA LEU A 120 9.22 -18.46 -10.51
C LEU A 120 10.72 -18.17 -10.67
N VAL A 121 11.44 -17.89 -9.58
CA VAL A 121 12.88 -17.57 -9.64
C VAL A 121 13.70 -18.75 -10.15
N THR A 122 13.40 -19.97 -9.73
CA THR A 122 14.19 -21.16 -10.09
C THR A 122 13.85 -21.71 -11.49
N LYS A 123 12.63 -21.52 -12.00
CA LYS A 123 12.20 -22.10 -13.29
C LYS A 123 12.31 -21.15 -14.47
N VAL A 124 12.17 -19.83 -14.26
CA VAL A 124 12.20 -18.85 -15.35
C VAL A 124 13.62 -18.33 -15.56
N ARG A 125 14.24 -18.71 -16.70
CA ARG A 125 15.64 -18.36 -16.99
C ARG A 125 15.81 -16.95 -17.55
N SER A 126 14.87 -16.48 -18.36
CA SER A 126 14.93 -15.14 -18.95
C SER A 126 14.66 -14.07 -17.89
N LYS A 127 15.61 -13.15 -17.66
CA LYS A 127 15.46 -12.07 -16.69
C LYS A 127 14.24 -11.18 -17.00
N ALA A 128 14.07 -10.77 -18.25
CA ALA A 128 12.94 -9.94 -18.64
C ALA A 128 11.59 -10.66 -18.42
N LEU A 129 11.51 -11.96 -18.74
CA LEU A 129 10.30 -12.75 -18.50
C LEU A 129 10.07 -12.98 -16.99
N LEU A 130 11.13 -13.21 -16.21
CA LEU A 130 11.03 -13.34 -14.76
C LEU A 130 10.54 -12.05 -14.12
N SER A 131 11.11 -10.91 -14.49
CA SER A 131 10.70 -9.59 -14.01
C SER A 131 9.25 -9.29 -14.38
N LEU A 132 8.85 -9.60 -15.62
CA LEU A 132 7.46 -9.48 -16.07
C LEU A 132 6.52 -10.40 -15.26
N ALA A 133 6.92 -11.64 -15.00
CA ALA A 133 6.15 -12.58 -14.19
C ALA A 133 6.00 -12.06 -12.74
N PHE A 134 7.07 -11.56 -12.12
CA PHE A 134 7.00 -10.97 -10.77
C PHE A 134 6.08 -9.75 -10.74
N CYS A 135 6.21 -8.83 -11.69
CA CYS A 135 5.34 -7.66 -11.80
C CYS A 135 3.87 -8.08 -11.98
N PHE A 136 3.60 -9.01 -12.90
CA PHE A 136 2.24 -9.50 -13.18
C PHE A 136 1.61 -10.26 -12.00
N PHE A 137 2.35 -11.21 -11.40
CA PHE A 137 1.81 -11.96 -10.25
C PHE A 137 1.64 -11.06 -9.03
N SER A 138 2.53 -10.10 -8.81
CA SER A 138 2.35 -9.10 -7.76
C SER A 138 1.13 -8.23 -8.02
N ALA A 139 0.88 -7.82 -9.26
CA ALA A 139 -0.33 -7.08 -9.64
C ALA A 139 -1.59 -7.93 -9.45
N PHE A 140 -1.58 -9.17 -9.95
CA PHE A 140 -2.71 -10.08 -9.78
C PHE A 140 -3.03 -10.34 -8.30
N LEU A 141 -2.03 -10.64 -7.51
CA LEU A 141 -2.23 -10.89 -6.08
C LEU A 141 -2.70 -9.62 -5.36
N SER A 142 -2.09 -8.46 -5.62
CA SER A 142 -2.46 -7.21 -4.96
C SER A 142 -3.85 -6.70 -5.34
N ALA A 143 -4.44 -7.18 -6.42
CA ALA A 143 -5.84 -6.90 -6.73
C ALA A 143 -6.83 -7.59 -5.75
N PHE A 144 -6.41 -8.63 -5.04
CA PHE A 144 -7.25 -9.38 -4.08
C PHE A 144 -6.66 -9.42 -2.67
N LEU A 145 -5.39 -9.10 -2.54
CA LEU A 145 -4.65 -9.08 -1.30
C LEU A 145 -4.04 -7.69 -1.12
N ASP A 146 -3.91 -7.25 0.11
CA ASP A 146 -3.24 -5.97 0.39
C ASP A 146 -1.80 -5.93 -0.14
N ALA A 147 -1.41 -4.80 -0.71
CA ALA A 147 -0.09 -4.58 -1.32
C ALA A 147 1.07 -4.84 -0.34
N LEU A 148 0.92 -4.46 0.93
CA LEU A 148 1.94 -4.68 1.97
C LEU A 148 2.20 -6.17 2.18
N THR A 149 1.16 -6.97 2.21
CA THR A 149 1.28 -8.42 2.42
C THR A 149 1.95 -9.10 1.23
N VAL A 150 1.59 -8.74 0.01
CA VAL A 150 2.22 -9.29 -1.20
C VAL A 150 3.73 -8.99 -1.19
N ILE A 151 4.11 -7.75 -0.95
CA ILE A 151 5.53 -7.36 -0.94
C ILE A 151 6.29 -7.99 0.23
N ALA A 152 5.66 -8.16 1.42
CA ALA A 152 6.26 -8.81 2.58
C ALA A 152 6.66 -10.26 2.29
N VAL A 153 5.79 -11.00 1.58
CA VAL A 153 6.09 -12.37 1.15
C VAL A 153 7.27 -12.39 0.18
N ILE A 154 7.27 -11.51 -0.82
CA ILE A 154 8.34 -11.46 -1.82
C ILE A 154 9.68 -11.07 -1.17
N ILE A 155 9.67 -10.12 -0.23
CA ILE A 155 10.85 -9.78 0.59
C ILE A 155 11.36 -11.01 1.34
N SER A 156 10.46 -11.80 1.95
CA SER A 156 10.85 -13.02 2.69
C SER A 156 11.52 -14.05 1.79
N VAL A 157 11.04 -14.22 0.53
CA VAL A 157 11.70 -15.06 -0.50
C VAL A 157 13.10 -14.53 -0.82
N ALA A 158 13.21 -13.22 -1.06
CA ALA A 158 14.48 -12.59 -1.42
C ALA A 158 15.52 -12.66 -0.29
N VAL A 159 15.11 -12.44 0.96
CA VAL A 159 15.98 -12.62 2.14
C VAL A 159 16.42 -14.07 2.25
N GLY A 160 15.50 -15.02 2.08
CA GLY A 160 15.82 -16.45 2.08
C GLY A 160 16.86 -16.80 1.02
N PHE A 161 16.67 -16.37 -0.22
CA PHE A 161 17.63 -16.61 -1.31
C PHE A 161 18.97 -15.94 -1.06
N TYR A 162 18.99 -14.70 -0.59
CA TYR A 162 20.22 -14.01 -0.25
C TYR A 162 20.99 -14.76 0.84
N THR A 163 20.32 -15.16 1.91
CA THR A 163 20.92 -15.88 3.04
C THR A 163 21.48 -17.24 2.60
N ILE A 164 20.75 -18.00 1.79
CA ILE A 164 21.19 -19.31 1.28
C ILE A 164 22.41 -19.15 0.36
N TYR A 165 22.34 -18.23 -0.59
CA TYR A 165 23.48 -17.96 -1.48
C TYR A 165 24.72 -17.57 -0.68
N HIS A 166 24.61 -16.58 0.20
CA HIS A 166 25.71 -16.06 0.99
C HIS A 166 26.33 -17.16 1.86
N LYS A 167 25.52 -18.02 2.47
CA LYS A 167 25.96 -19.16 3.28
C LYS A 167 26.76 -20.18 2.45
N VAL A 168 26.19 -20.65 1.34
CA VAL A 168 26.81 -21.69 0.52
C VAL A 168 28.04 -21.18 -0.21
N ALA A 169 28.00 -19.95 -0.73
CA ALA A 169 29.14 -19.29 -1.36
C ALA A 169 30.31 -19.06 -0.39
N SER A 170 30.03 -18.96 0.93
CA SER A 170 31.04 -18.92 1.99
C SER A 170 31.53 -20.31 2.43
N GLY A 171 31.19 -21.39 1.70
CA GLY A 171 31.65 -22.75 1.96
C GLY A 171 30.94 -23.47 3.11
N LYS A 172 29.72 -23.05 3.46
CA LYS A 172 28.92 -23.65 4.53
C LYS A 172 27.74 -24.45 3.96
N ASP A 173 27.31 -25.49 4.65
CA ASP A 173 26.15 -26.29 4.31
C ASP A 173 24.82 -25.56 4.61
N PHE A 174 23.71 -25.99 3.98
CA PHE A 174 22.37 -25.39 4.14
C PHE A 174 21.90 -25.31 5.60
N ASN A 175 22.31 -26.23 6.46
CA ASN A 175 21.85 -26.33 7.87
C ASN A 175 22.78 -25.63 8.87
N GLN A 176 23.92 -25.05 8.46
CA GLN A 176 24.84 -24.39 9.35
C GLN A 176 24.42 -22.96 9.67
N SER A 177 24.77 -22.47 10.86
CA SER A 177 24.59 -21.05 11.20
C SER A 177 25.56 -20.19 10.42
N HIS A 178 25.13 -19.02 9.96
CA HIS A 178 25.94 -18.11 9.16
C HIS A 178 25.49 -16.66 9.34
N ASP A 179 26.46 -15.76 9.45
CA ASP A 179 26.22 -14.31 9.44
C ASP A 179 26.29 -13.79 7.99
N HIS A 180 25.15 -13.55 7.40
CA HIS A 180 25.02 -13.05 6.03
C HIS A 180 25.24 -11.52 5.90
N ASN A 181 25.63 -10.84 6.98
CA ASN A 181 26.02 -9.43 6.94
C ASN A 181 27.56 -9.25 6.77
N ASN A 182 28.33 -10.33 6.86
CA ASN A 182 29.78 -10.30 6.72
C ASN A 182 30.21 -10.62 5.28
N ASP A 183 30.47 -9.60 4.47
CA ASP A 183 30.92 -9.72 3.08
C ASP A 183 32.43 -10.03 2.93
N GLU A 184 33.19 -10.17 4.03
CA GLU A 184 34.65 -10.38 4.02
C GLU A 184 35.05 -11.87 4.07
N GLU A 185 34.12 -12.78 3.91
CA GLU A 185 34.35 -14.22 3.83
C GLU A 185 35.25 -14.55 2.61
N GLU A 186 36.34 -15.31 2.82
CA GLU A 186 37.39 -15.57 1.82
C GLU A 186 36.89 -16.28 0.56
N ASN A 187 35.88 -17.15 0.69
CA ASN A 187 35.35 -17.95 -0.41
C ASN A 187 34.25 -17.22 -1.21
N LEU A 188 33.79 -16.04 -0.74
CA LEU A 188 32.68 -15.32 -1.32
C LEU A 188 33.12 -14.52 -2.56
N CYS A 189 32.58 -14.84 -3.73
CA CYS A 189 32.82 -14.06 -4.93
C CYS A 189 32.08 -12.71 -4.87
N LYS A 190 32.85 -11.62 -4.71
CA LYS A 190 32.29 -10.27 -4.55
C LYS A 190 31.55 -9.79 -5.80
N ASP A 191 31.99 -10.17 -6.99
CA ASP A 191 31.35 -9.78 -8.25
C ASP A 191 29.99 -10.45 -8.40
N ASP A 192 29.89 -11.76 -8.15
CA ASP A 192 28.61 -12.48 -8.16
C ASP A 192 27.65 -11.94 -7.10
N LEU A 193 28.16 -11.59 -5.91
CA LEU A 193 27.35 -11.00 -4.84
C LEU A 193 26.76 -9.63 -5.24
N GLU A 194 27.57 -8.74 -5.82
CA GLU A 194 27.07 -7.43 -6.26
C GLU A 194 26.07 -7.55 -7.42
N GLN A 195 26.33 -8.44 -8.36
CA GLN A 195 25.38 -8.72 -9.44
C GLN A 195 24.07 -9.32 -8.90
N PHE A 196 24.15 -10.23 -7.93
CA PHE A 196 22.98 -10.80 -7.28
C PHE A 196 22.18 -9.75 -6.50
N ARG A 197 22.85 -8.84 -5.79
CA ARG A 197 22.22 -7.68 -5.16
C ARG A 197 21.47 -6.82 -6.16
N GLY A 198 22.09 -6.54 -7.31
CA GLY A 198 21.48 -5.81 -8.43
C GLY A 198 20.22 -6.51 -8.97
N PHE A 199 20.36 -7.83 -9.19
CA PHE A 199 19.26 -8.68 -9.63
C PHE A 199 18.07 -8.63 -8.65
N LEU A 200 18.31 -8.80 -7.35
CA LEU A 200 17.25 -8.76 -6.33
C LEU A 200 16.62 -7.37 -6.22
N ARG A 201 17.43 -6.28 -6.27
CA ARG A 201 16.87 -4.91 -6.29
C ARG A 201 15.88 -4.71 -7.42
N ASN A 202 16.27 -5.10 -8.64
CA ASN A 202 15.42 -4.96 -9.81
C ASN A 202 14.12 -5.76 -9.65
N LEU A 203 14.24 -7.00 -9.17
CA LEU A 203 13.09 -7.87 -8.96
C LEU A 203 12.11 -7.32 -7.91
N MET A 204 12.64 -6.78 -6.80
CA MET A 204 11.84 -6.14 -5.75
C MET A 204 11.12 -4.89 -6.25
N MET A 205 11.79 -4.07 -7.07
CA MET A 205 11.16 -2.89 -7.68
C MET A 205 10.02 -3.27 -8.62
N HIS A 206 10.20 -4.29 -9.46
CA HIS A 206 9.12 -4.79 -10.33
C HIS A 206 7.95 -5.36 -9.53
N ALA A 207 8.22 -6.06 -8.44
CA ALA A 207 7.18 -6.56 -7.55
C ALA A 207 6.42 -5.40 -6.87
N GLY A 208 7.13 -4.41 -6.33
CA GLY A 208 6.52 -3.26 -5.69
C GLY A 208 5.69 -2.39 -6.65
N VAL A 209 6.16 -2.18 -7.90
CA VAL A 209 5.35 -1.54 -8.94
C VAL A 209 4.14 -2.41 -9.30
N GLY A 210 4.34 -3.73 -9.39
CA GLY A 210 3.25 -4.68 -9.65
C GLY A 210 2.13 -4.53 -8.62
N THR A 211 2.46 -4.43 -7.32
CA THR A 211 1.43 -4.23 -6.29
C THR A 211 0.63 -2.95 -6.49
N ALA A 212 1.25 -1.86 -6.91
CA ALA A 212 0.54 -0.62 -7.22
C ALA A 212 -0.35 -0.74 -8.47
N LEU A 213 0.14 -1.41 -9.53
CA LEU A 213 -0.62 -1.65 -10.76
C LEU A 213 -1.88 -2.49 -10.53
N GLY A 214 -1.79 -3.48 -9.65
CA GLY A 214 -2.93 -4.35 -9.30
C GLY A 214 -3.81 -3.76 -8.22
N GLY A 215 -3.20 -3.16 -7.20
CA GLY A 215 -3.90 -2.57 -6.06
C GLY A 215 -4.92 -1.52 -6.46
N VAL A 216 -4.62 -0.69 -7.45
CA VAL A 216 -5.54 0.34 -7.95
C VAL A 216 -6.78 -0.23 -8.66
N CYS A 217 -6.76 -1.49 -9.10
CA CYS A 217 -7.84 -2.09 -9.89
C CYS A 217 -9.06 -2.49 -9.07
N THR A 218 -8.93 -2.72 -7.78
CA THR A 218 -10.02 -3.23 -6.92
C THR A 218 -10.09 -2.46 -5.61
N MET A 219 -11.24 -2.52 -4.96
CA MET A 219 -11.43 -1.85 -3.67
C MET A 219 -10.63 -2.46 -2.51
N VAL A 220 -10.11 -3.69 -2.67
CA VAL A 220 -9.38 -4.44 -1.63
C VAL A 220 -7.88 -4.23 -1.71
N GLY A 221 -7.38 -3.88 -2.89
CA GLY A 221 -5.95 -3.82 -3.17
C GLY A 221 -5.19 -2.74 -2.38
N GLU A 222 -5.90 -1.67 -2.02
CA GLU A 222 -5.35 -0.54 -1.23
C GLU A 222 -6.45 0.04 -0.31
N PRO A 223 -6.14 0.44 0.94
CA PRO A 223 -7.16 0.89 1.90
C PRO A 223 -7.98 2.10 1.43
N GLN A 224 -7.36 3.07 0.73
CA GLN A 224 -8.05 4.24 0.20
C GLN A 224 -9.11 3.89 -0.84
N ASN A 225 -8.92 2.81 -1.60
CA ASN A 225 -9.89 2.36 -2.59
C ASN A 225 -11.20 1.95 -1.91
N LEU A 226 -11.10 1.26 -0.75
CA LEU A 226 -12.27 0.85 0.01
C LEU A 226 -13.00 2.07 0.58
N ILE A 227 -12.28 3.09 1.07
CA ILE A 227 -12.86 4.35 1.54
C ILE A 227 -13.63 5.02 0.39
N ILE A 228 -13.00 5.14 -0.78
CA ILE A 228 -13.64 5.75 -1.97
C ILE A 228 -14.87 4.94 -2.39
N ALA A 229 -14.77 3.61 -2.43
CA ALA A 229 -15.89 2.73 -2.75
C ALA A 229 -17.06 2.89 -1.76
N ALA A 230 -16.76 2.94 -0.45
CA ALA A 230 -17.74 3.14 0.60
C ALA A 230 -18.43 4.52 0.49
N GLN A 231 -17.66 5.60 0.25
CA GLN A 231 -18.21 6.94 0.06
C GLN A 231 -19.08 7.04 -1.21
N ALA A 232 -18.72 6.28 -2.24
CA ALA A 232 -19.46 6.20 -3.50
C ALA A 232 -20.60 5.15 -3.48
N ASN A 233 -20.69 4.33 -2.44
CA ASN A 233 -21.64 3.22 -2.34
C ASN A 233 -21.48 2.20 -3.48
N TRP A 234 -20.24 1.92 -3.90
CA TRP A 234 -19.94 0.96 -4.95
C TRP A 234 -19.63 -0.42 -4.37
N GLN A 235 -20.18 -1.46 -5.00
CA GLN A 235 -19.84 -2.85 -4.72
C GLN A 235 -18.53 -3.23 -5.42
N PHE A 236 -17.93 -4.36 -5.02
CA PHE A 236 -16.64 -4.82 -5.54
C PHE A 236 -16.58 -4.88 -7.08
N ALA A 237 -17.57 -5.54 -7.71
CA ALA A 237 -17.60 -5.69 -9.16
C ALA A 237 -17.79 -4.34 -9.87
N GLU A 238 -18.63 -3.48 -9.34
CA GLU A 238 -18.87 -2.14 -9.85
C GLU A 238 -17.61 -1.28 -9.79
N PHE A 239 -16.90 -1.30 -8.65
CA PHE A 239 -15.62 -0.59 -8.50
C PHE A 239 -14.64 -1.01 -9.59
N VAL A 240 -14.46 -2.33 -9.81
CA VAL A 240 -13.56 -2.85 -10.86
C VAL A 240 -13.95 -2.31 -12.23
N VAL A 241 -15.24 -2.36 -12.59
CA VAL A 241 -15.72 -1.90 -13.90
C VAL A 241 -15.52 -0.40 -14.08
N ARG A 242 -15.80 0.41 -13.05
CA ARG A 242 -15.62 1.87 -13.10
C ARG A 242 -14.17 2.30 -13.21
N MET A 243 -13.24 1.55 -12.57
CA MET A 243 -11.80 1.82 -12.66
C MET A 243 -11.16 1.34 -13.97
N MET A 244 -11.75 0.32 -14.62
CA MET A 244 -11.18 -0.37 -15.77
C MET A 244 -10.75 0.55 -16.92
N PRO A 245 -11.48 1.62 -17.30
CA PRO A 245 -11.08 2.50 -18.39
C PRO A 245 -9.72 3.19 -18.19
N VAL A 246 -9.31 3.39 -16.95
CA VAL A 246 -8.01 3.98 -16.59
C VAL A 246 -7.00 2.90 -16.24
N THR A 247 -7.39 1.93 -15.40
CA THR A 247 -6.45 0.97 -14.82
C THR A 247 -5.95 -0.06 -15.81
N MET A 248 -6.77 -0.53 -16.76
CA MET A 248 -6.31 -1.53 -17.75
C MET A 248 -5.27 -0.97 -18.74
N PRO A 249 -5.44 0.20 -19.36
CA PRO A 249 -4.38 0.80 -20.15
C PRO A 249 -3.09 1.02 -19.36
N VAL A 250 -3.19 1.47 -18.08
CA VAL A 250 -2.04 1.67 -17.21
C VAL A 250 -1.37 0.35 -16.83
N LEU A 251 -2.12 -0.70 -16.54
CA LEU A 251 -1.58 -2.05 -16.27
C LEU A 251 -0.76 -2.56 -17.46
N ILE A 252 -1.31 -2.46 -18.68
CA ILE A 252 -0.61 -2.86 -19.91
C ILE A 252 0.66 -2.02 -20.09
N ALA A 253 0.57 -0.70 -19.96
CA ALA A 253 1.71 0.20 -20.11
C ALA A 253 2.78 -0.05 -19.03
N GLY A 254 2.39 -0.32 -17.79
CA GLY A 254 3.30 -0.67 -16.69
C GLY A 254 4.03 -2.00 -16.93
N LEU A 255 3.32 -3.03 -17.38
CA LEU A 255 3.93 -4.31 -17.77
C LEU A 255 4.88 -4.16 -18.98
N MET A 256 4.50 -3.35 -19.97
CA MET A 256 5.41 -3.01 -21.08
C MET A 256 6.65 -2.25 -20.59
N THR A 257 6.48 -1.33 -19.66
CA THR A 257 7.60 -0.60 -19.05
C THR A 257 8.55 -1.57 -18.33
N CYS A 258 8.02 -2.53 -17.56
CA CYS A 258 8.79 -3.60 -16.93
C CYS A 258 9.67 -4.35 -17.95
N TYR A 259 9.07 -4.77 -19.05
CA TYR A 259 9.82 -5.47 -20.11
C TYR A 259 10.88 -4.58 -20.76
N LEU A 260 10.54 -3.32 -21.08
CA LEU A 260 11.43 -2.39 -21.77
C LEU A 260 12.62 -1.97 -20.90
N VAL A 261 12.42 -1.64 -19.61
CA VAL A 261 13.53 -1.25 -18.73
C VAL A 261 14.54 -2.37 -18.52
N GLU A 262 14.07 -3.63 -18.45
CA GLU A 262 14.95 -4.80 -18.38
C GLU A 262 15.65 -5.08 -19.70
N ARG A 263 14.94 -4.98 -20.84
CA ARG A 263 15.50 -5.26 -22.17
C ARG A 263 16.56 -4.26 -22.58
N PHE A 264 16.35 -2.97 -22.28
CA PHE A 264 17.24 -1.87 -22.64
C PHE A 264 18.18 -1.44 -21.51
N LYS A 265 18.12 -2.12 -20.34
CA LYS A 265 18.93 -1.84 -19.15
C LYS A 265 18.86 -0.37 -18.71
N ILE A 266 17.64 0.18 -18.70
CA ILE A 266 17.41 1.58 -18.36
C ILE A 266 17.55 1.79 -16.85
N VAL A 267 18.22 2.86 -16.42
CA VAL A 267 18.31 3.36 -15.03
C VAL A 267 18.84 2.33 -14.01
N GLY A 268 19.63 1.35 -14.45
CA GLY A 268 20.22 0.31 -13.59
C GLY A 268 19.42 -0.98 -13.50
N TYR A 269 18.41 -1.16 -14.37
CA TYR A 269 17.79 -2.46 -14.63
C TYR A 269 18.68 -3.34 -15.54
N GLY A 270 18.33 -4.63 -15.68
CA GLY A 270 18.99 -5.57 -16.58
C GLY A 270 20.08 -6.42 -15.95
N GLU A 271 20.24 -6.36 -14.62
CA GLU A 271 21.17 -7.24 -13.88
C GLU A 271 20.68 -8.69 -13.95
N GLN A 272 21.57 -9.59 -14.39
CA GLN A 272 21.27 -11.02 -14.55
C GLN A 272 21.52 -11.78 -13.24
N LEU A 273 20.84 -12.91 -13.07
CA LEU A 273 21.17 -13.85 -12.00
C LEU A 273 22.43 -14.61 -12.40
N PRO A 274 23.56 -14.53 -11.67
CA PRO A 274 24.77 -15.30 -11.97
C PRO A 274 24.48 -16.80 -12.00
N ASP A 275 25.16 -17.56 -12.88
CA ASP A 275 24.94 -19.00 -13.00
C ASP A 275 25.34 -19.77 -11.74
N SER A 276 26.40 -19.30 -11.03
CA SER A 276 26.81 -19.80 -9.72
C SER A 276 25.69 -19.69 -8.68
N VAL A 277 25.06 -18.51 -8.61
CA VAL A 277 23.94 -18.22 -7.70
C VAL A 277 22.74 -19.07 -8.07
N ARG A 278 22.39 -19.12 -9.37
CA ARG A 278 21.27 -19.92 -9.88
C ARG A 278 21.39 -21.37 -9.46
N LYS A 279 22.57 -21.98 -9.64
CA LYS A 279 22.80 -23.39 -9.29
C LYS A 279 22.54 -23.62 -7.80
N ILE A 280 23.08 -22.76 -6.93
CA ILE A 280 22.85 -22.86 -5.47
C ILE A 280 21.35 -22.78 -5.14
N LEU A 281 20.62 -21.87 -5.77
CA LEU A 281 19.19 -21.72 -5.51
C LEU A 281 18.35 -22.89 -6.08
N GLU A 282 18.74 -23.45 -7.21
CA GLU A 282 18.10 -24.67 -7.79
C GLU A 282 18.36 -25.89 -6.89
N ASP A 283 19.60 -26.12 -6.46
CA ASP A 283 19.98 -27.20 -5.54
C ASP A 283 19.23 -27.08 -4.20
N TYR A 284 19.11 -25.88 -3.66
CA TYR A 284 18.33 -25.63 -2.44
C TYR A 284 16.84 -25.89 -2.64
N ALA A 285 16.26 -25.46 -3.74
CA ALA A 285 14.85 -25.70 -4.03
C ALA A 285 14.53 -27.20 -4.20
N GLU A 286 15.46 -27.98 -4.80
CA GLU A 286 15.33 -29.43 -4.91
C GLU A 286 15.47 -30.12 -3.54
N TYR A 287 16.40 -29.66 -2.71
CA TYR A 287 16.56 -30.12 -1.33
C TYR A 287 15.27 -29.92 -0.52
N GLU A 288 14.69 -28.72 -0.55
CA GLU A 288 13.43 -28.42 0.13
C GLU A 288 12.25 -29.25 -0.41
N ASP A 289 12.12 -29.39 -1.75
CA ASP A 289 11.06 -30.17 -2.37
C ASP A 289 11.14 -31.66 -1.99
N SER A 290 12.35 -32.21 -1.86
CA SER A 290 12.59 -33.62 -1.48
C SER A 290 12.18 -33.91 -0.04
N ARG A 291 12.22 -32.91 0.84
CA ARG A 291 11.86 -33.01 2.27
C ARG A 291 10.40 -32.68 2.56
N ARG A 292 9.70 -32.11 1.57
CA ARG A 292 8.33 -31.68 1.74
C ARG A 292 7.39 -32.85 2.06
N THR A 293 6.76 -32.77 3.21
CA THR A 293 5.83 -33.78 3.72
C THR A 293 4.47 -33.70 3.01
N ASN A 294 3.68 -34.78 3.07
CA ASN A 294 2.29 -34.76 2.60
C ASN A 294 1.41 -33.79 3.41
N LYS A 295 1.74 -33.53 4.69
CA LYS A 295 1.07 -32.53 5.49
C LYS A 295 1.25 -31.12 4.91
N GLU A 296 2.48 -30.74 4.55
CA GLU A 296 2.77 -29.43 3.95
C GLU A 296 2.15 -29.29 2.57
N ARG A 297 2.11 -30.36 1.77
CA ARG A 297 1.39 -30.36 0.47
C ARG A 297 -0.11 -30.13 0.66
N ALA A 298 -0.72 -30.80 1.63
CA ALA A 298 -2.13 -30.62 1.97
C ALA A 298 -2.40 -29.16 2.41
N GLN A 299 -1.53 -28.59 3.24
CA GLN A 299 -1.64 -27.19 3.68
C GLN A 299 -1.61 -26.22 2.48
N MET A 300 -0.71 -26.41 1.52
CA MET A 300 -0.68 -25.56 0.32
C MET A 300 -1.93 -25.69 -0.57
N ILE A 301 -2.49 -26.92 -0.68
CA ILE A 301 -3.76 -27.14 -1.40
C ILE A 301 -4.90 -26.39 -0.71
N ILE A 302 -4.99 -26.49 0.62
CA ILE A 302 -5.99 -25.76 1.42
C ILE A 302 -5.83 -24.25 1.19
N GLN A 303 -4.62 -23.72 1.29
CA GLN A 303 -4.34 -22.30 1.05
C GLN A 303 -4.77 -21.86 -0.37
N ALA A 304 -4.54 -22.69 -1.40
CA ALA A 304 -4.99 -22.43 -2.76
C ALA A 304 -6.52 -22.41 -2.87
N LEU A 305 -7.21 -23.38 -2.24
CA LEU A 305 -8.67 -23.42 -2.23
C LEU A 305 -9.28 -22.20 -1.48
N VAL A 306 -8.67 -21.81 -0.35
CA VAL A 306 -9.08 -20.61 0.38
C VAL A 306 -8.79 -19.34 -0.42
N GLY A 307 -7.72 -19.31 -1.21
CA GLY A 307 -7.47 -18.21 -2.16
C GLY A 307 -8.56 -18.09 -3.23
N VAL A 308 -9.03 -19.23 -3.77
CA VAL A 308 -10.18 -19.25 -4.69
C VAL A 308 -11.46 -18.78 -3.98
N TRP A 309 -11.69 -19.24 -2.74
CA TRP A 309 -12.81 -18.77 -1.92
C TRP A 309 -12.78 -17.26 -1.71
N LEU A 310 -11.62 -16.69 -1.39
CA LEU A 310 -11.43 -15.25 -1.22
C LEU A 310 -11.87 -14.48 -2.49
N ILE A 311 -11.36 -14.89 -3.66
CA ILE A 311 -11.68 -14.24 -4.95
C ILE A 311 -13.19 -14.33 -5.23
N VAL A 312 -13.79 -15.51 -5.06
CA VAL A 312 -15.22 -15.73 -5.29
C VAL A 312 -16.06 -14.95 -4.29
N GLY A 313 -15.69 -14.95 -3.00
CA GLY A 313 -16.40 -14.23 -1.95
C GLY A 313 -16.44 -12.72 -2.20
N LEU A 314 -15.31 -12.14 -2.64
CA LEU A 314 -15.22 -10.72 -3.01
C LEU A 314 -16.03 -10.42 -4.29
N ALA A 315 -15.85 -11.22 -5.34
CA ALA A 315 -16.52 -11.00 -6.63
C ALA A 315 -18.05 -11.09 -6.54
N LEU A 316 -18.56 -12.00 -5.73
CA LEU A 316 -19.99 -12.18 -5.51
C LEU A 316 -20.56 -11.36 -4.34
N HIS A 317 -19.71 -10.55 -3.69
CA HIS A 317 -20.09 -9.70 -2.54
C HIS A 317 -20.87 -10.49 -1.46
N LEU A 318 -20.32 -11.67 -1.07
CA LEU A 318 -21.00 -12.59 -0.14
C LEU A 318 -21.13 -12.02 1.28
N ALA A 319 -20.24 -11.12 1.66
CA ALA A 319 -20.23 -10.39 2.94
C ALA A 319 -19.37 -9.13 2.82
N ALA A 320 -19.39 -8.28 3.85
CA ALA A 320 -18.45 -7.17 3.98
C ALA A 320 -17.00 -7.68 3.89
N VAL A 321 -16.12 -6.91 3.23
CA VAL A 321 -14.76 -7.33 2.87
C VAL A 321 -13.95 -7.84 4.06
N GLY A 322 -14.04 -7.14 5.22
CA GLY A 322 -13.38 -7.59 6.45
C GLY A 322 -13.87 -8.96 6.93
N LEU A 323 -15.17 -9.26 6.81
CA LEU A 323 -15.73 -10.56 7.18
C LEU A 323 -15.30 -11.68 6.24
N ILE A 324 -15.10 -11.39 4.96
CA ILE A 324 -14.48 -12.33 4.02
C ILE A 324 -13.05 -12.64 4.48
N GLY A 325 -12.27 -11.63 4.90
CA GLY A 325 -10.94 -11.81 5.51
C GLY A 325 -10.97 -12.69 6.75
N LEU A 326 -11.94 -12.50 7.66
CA LEU A 326 -12.15 -13.35 8.82
C LEU A 326 -12.45 -14.80 8.41
N SER A 327 -13.27 -15.02 7.37
CA SER A 327 -13.52 -16.38 6.86
C SER A 327 -12.25 -17.06 6.33
N VAL A 328 -11.34 -16.30 5.71
CA VAL A 328 -10.01 -16.80 5.29
C VAL A 328 -9.20 -17.29 6.49
N ILE A 329 -9.17 -16.51 7.60
CA ILE A 329 -8.52 -16.94 8.86
C ILE A 329 -9.12 -18.28 9.33
N ILE A 330 -10.45 -18.31 9.48
CA ILE A 330 -11.17 -19.49 10.00
C ILE A 330 -10.91 -20.71 9.14
N LEU A 331 -11.11 -20.62 7.83
CA LEU A 331 -10.91 -21.73 6.90
C LEU A 331 -9.47 -22.22 6.91
N THR A 332 -8.51 -21.29 6.78
CA THR A 332 -7.09 -21.68 6.72
C THR A 332 -6.62 -22.31 8.03
N THR A 333 -6.94 -21.72 9.18
CA THR A 333 -6.52 -22.26 10.49
C THR A 333 -7.18 -23.59 10.81
N SER A 334 -8.50 -23.71 10.56
CA SER A 334 -9.24 -24.94 10.82
C SER A 334 -8.71 -26.14 10.03
N PHE A 335 -8.47 -25.97 8.73
CA PHE A 335 -8.02 -27.06 7.87
C PHE A 335 -6.51 -27.30 7.91
N ASN A 336 -5.70 -26.33 8.38
CA ASN A 336 -4.27 -26.54 8.60
C ASN A 336 -3.93 -26.98 10.03
N GLY A 337 -4.93 -27.11 10.91
CA GLY A 337 -4.73 -27.58 12.29
C GLY A 337 -4.04 -26.55 13.19
N ILE A 338 -4.24 -25.26 12.94
CA ILE A 338 -3.75 -24.15 13.77
C ILE A 338 -4.86 -23.79 14.74
N ILE A 339 -4.73 -24.22 16.00
CA ILE A 339 -5.79 -24.08 17.02
C ILE A 339 -5.33 -23.33 18.27
N ASP A 340 -4.06 -22.95 18.31
CA ASP A 340 -3.49 -22.25 19.47
C ASP A 340 -3.59 -20.74 19.30
N GLU A 341 -3.95 -20.05 20.39
CA GLU A 341 -4.15 -18.60 20.44
C GLU A 341 -2.87 -17.82 20.06
N HIS A 342 -1.69 -18.33 20.43
CA HIS A 342 -0.42 -17.68 20.16
C HIS A 342 -0.13 -17.61 18.65
N SER A 343 -0.35 -18.70 17.92
CA SER A 343 -0.18 -18.74 16.46
C SER A 343 -1.18 -17.83 15.74
N ILE A 344 -2.42 -17.75 16.24
CA ILE A 344 -3.43 -16.84 15.72
C ILE A 344 -3.02 -15.38 16.03
N GLY A 345 -2.58 -15.10 17.26
CA GLY A 345 -2.14 -13.76 17.69
C GLY A 345 -1.03 -13.18 16.81
N LYS A 346 -0.05 -13.99 16.40
CA LYS A 346 1.03 -13.56 15.51
C LYS A 346 0.55 -12.98 14.17
N ALA A 347 -0.54 -13.49 13.64
CA ALA A 347 -1.11 -12.97 12.41
C ALA A 347 -1.65 -11.54 12.59
N PHE A 348 -2.22 -11.24 13.76
CA PHE A 348 -2.70 -9.91 14.08
C PHE A 348 -1.58 -8.92 14.41
N GLU A 349 -0.44 -9.40 14.94
CA GLU A 349 0.73 -8.55 15.20
C GLU A 349 1.20 -7.79 13.95
N GLU A 350 1.07 -8.36 12.76
CA GLU A 350 1.43 -7.70 11.49
C GLU A 350 0.41 -6.62 11.09
N ALA A 351 -0.87 -6.79 11.41
CA ALA A 351 -1.97 -5.90 11.01
C ALA A 351 -2.15 -4.67 11.93
N LEU A 352 -2.00 -4.87 13.24
CA LEU A 352 -2.38 -3.89 14.26
C LEU A 352 -1.62 -2.56 14.22
N PRO A 353 -0.27 -2.50 13.97
CA PRO A 353 0.44 -1.23 13.95
C PRO A 353 -0.07 -0.26 12.89
N PHE A 354 -0.36 -0.76 11.69
CA PHE A 354 -0.90 0.05 10.60
C PHE A 354 -2.36 0.44 10.85
N THR A 355 -3.17 -0.46 11.40
CA THR A 355 -4.56 -0.15 11.80
C THR A 355 -4.61 0.94 12.87
N ALA A 356 -3.71 0.90 13.86
CA ALA A 356 -3.61 1.95 14.87
C ALA A 356 -3.20 3.31 14.26
N LEU A 357 -2.26 3.31 13.31
CA LEU A 357 -1.88 4.52 12.58
C LEU A 357 -3.06 5.09 11.77
N LEU A 358 -3.88 4.24 11.16
CA LEU A 358 -5.08 4.65 10.45
C LEU A 358 -6.10 5.33 11.40
N ALA A 359 -6.27 4.82 12.62
CA ALA A 359 -7.13 5.47 13.61
C ALA A 359 -6.62 6.87 14.01
N VAL A 360 -5.31 7.04 14.15
CA VAL A 360 -4.69 8.38 14.35
C VAL A 360 -4.98 9.27 13.15
N PHE A 361 -4.86 8.73 11.95
CA PHE A 361 -5.14 9.45 10.72
C PHE A 361 -6.59 9.98 10.67
N PHE A 362 -7.60 9.19 11.03
CA PHE A 362 -8.99 9.66 11.08
C PHE A 362 -9.20 10.81 12.08
N SER A 363 -8.37 10.90 13.12
CA SER A 363 -8.38 12.07 14.01
C SER A 363 -7.92 13.35 13.29
N ILE A 364 -6.92 13.24 12.41
CA ILE A 364 -6.46 14.38 11.58
C ILE A 364 -7.51 14.75 10.52
N VAL A 365 -8.20 13.75 9.94
CA VAL A 365 -9.34 13.99 9.04
C VAL A 365 -10.45 14.77 9.75
N GLY A 366 -10.73 14.43 11.01
CA GLY A 366 -11.66 15.21 11.84
C GLY A 366 -11.29 16.69 11.94
N VAL A 367 -10.00 17.01 12.10
CA VAL A 367 -9.51 18.41 12.08
C VAL A 367 -9.75 19.06 10.71
N ILE A 368 -9.44 18.35 9.63
CA ILE A 368 -9.62 18.86 8.25
C ILE A 368 -11.08 19.24 8.02
N ILE A 369 -12.01 18.38 8.45
CA ILE A 369 -13.45 18.59 8.29
C ILE A 369 -13.93 19.76 9.16
N GLU A 370 -13.63 19.76 10.46
CA GLU A 370 -14.12 20.81 11.37
C GLU A 370 -13.55 22.20 11.05
N GLN A 371 -12.31 22.27 10.58
CA GLN A 371 -11.68 23.53 10.19
C GLN A 371 -11.94 23.91 8.72
N GLY A 372 -12.61 23.06 7.93
CA GLY A 372 -12.95 23.32 6.52
C GLY A 372 -11.74 23.54 5.63
N LEU A 373 -10.62 22.85 5.87
CA LEU A 373 -9.31 23.18 5.28
C LEU A 373 -9.29 23.06 3.76
N PHE A 374 -9.94 22.04 3.21
CA PHE A 374 -9.92 21.78 1.77
C PHE A 374 -11.06 22.45 0.99
N ALA A 375 -12.05 23.03 1.66
CA ALA A 375 -13.16 23.72 1.01
C ALA A 375 -12.71 24.73 -0.07
N PRO A 376 -11.72 25.62 0.17
CA PRO A 376 -11.25 26.57 -0.87
C PRO A 376 -10.61 25.88 -2.08
N VAL A 377 -9.90 24.75 -1.87
CA VAL A 377 -9.27 23.97 -2.96
C VAL A 377 -10.35 23.33 -3.83
N ILE A 378 -11.35 22.73 -3.19
CA ILE A 378 -12.48 22.11 -3.89
C ILE A 378 -13.31 23.15 -4.64
N GLU A 379 -13.62 24.28 -4.02
CA GLU A 379 -14.34 25.39 -4.69
C GLU A 379 -13.59 25.84 -5.94
N TRP A 380 -12.26 25.99 -5.85
CA TRP A 380 -11.44 26.33 -7.01
C TRP A 380 -11.51 25.27 -8.10
N VAL A 381 -11.37 23.97 -7.77
CA VAL A 381 -11.45 22.90 -8.76
C VAL A 381 -12.87 22.76 -9.35
N LEU A 382 -13.91 23.01 -8.55
CA LEU A 382 -15.30 23.01 -9.01
C LEU A 382 -15.63 24.17 -9.98
N THR A 383 -14.76 25.17 -10.13
CA THR A 383 -14.92 26.18 -11.21
C THR A 383 -14.70 25.61 -12.59
N TYR A 384 -13.98 24.50 -12.70
CA TYR A 384 -13.82 23.76 -13.94
C TYR A 384 -15.02 22.83 -14.17
N SER A 385 -15.21 22.35 -15.39
CA SER A 385 -16.31 21.44 -15.77
C SER A 385 -15.84 20.28 -16.60
N GLY A 386 -16.59 19.18 -16.59
CA GLY A 386 -16.36 18.00 -17.41
C GLY A 386 -14.98 17.40 -17.20
N LYS A 387 -14.30 17.03 -18.27
CA LYS A 387 -12.99 16.38 -18.27
C LYS A 387 -11.89 17.16 -17.55
N THR A 388 -11.87 18.47 -17.72
CA THR A 388 -10.86 19.34 -17.09
C THR A 388 -10.90 19.23 -15.58
N GLN A 389 -12.08 19.10 -14.99
CA GLN A 389 -12.24 18.92 -13.56
C GLN A 389 -11.64 17.58 -13.09
N ALA A 390 -11.94 16.48 -13.78
CA ALA A 390 -11.37 15.16 -13.47
C ALA A 390 -9.83 15.14 -13.64
N VAL A 391 -9.32 15.79 -14.68
CA VAL A 391 -7.88 15.97 -14.92
C VAL A 391 -7.21 16.73 -13.76
N MET A 392 -7.83 17.82 -13.29
CA MET A 392 -7.29 18.62 -12.18
C MET A 392 -7.29 17.82 -10.86
N PHE A 393 -8.34 17.01 -10.60
CA PHE A 393 -8.34 16.10 -9.44
C PHE A 393 -7.26 15.04 -9.55
N PHE A 394 -7.08 14.42 -10.72
CA PHE A 394 -6.01 13.45 -10.93
C PHE A 394 -4.63 14.05 -10.65
N ILE A 395 -4.35 15.25 -11.17
CA ILE A 395 -3.06 15.92 -11.00
C ILE A 395 -2.85 16.33 -9.54
N ALA A 396 -3.84 16.97 -8.90
CA ALA A 396 -3.72 17.45 -7.53
C ALA A 396 -3.51 16.29 -6.54
N ASN A 397 -4.31 15.22 -6.68
CA ASN A 397 -4.13 14.00 -5.90
C ASN A 397 -2.76 13.36 -6.16
N GLY A 398 -2.33 13.27 -7.41
CA GLY A 398 -1.06 12.67 -7.79
C GLY A 398 0.13 13.39 -7.19
N LEU A 399 0.17 14.73 -7.28
CA LEU A 399 1.27 15.51 -6.71
C LEU A 399 1.36 15.37 -5.19
N LEU A 400 0.22 15.38 -4.50
CA LEU A 400 0.20 15.21 -3.05
C LEU A 400 0.55 13.78 -2.66
N SER A 401 0.05 12.77 -3.38
CA SER A 401 0.28 11.37 -3.12
C SER A 401 1.73 10.92 -3.39
N MET A 402 2.49 11.63 -4.22
CA MET A 402 3.93 11.36 -4.38
C MET A 402 4.74 11.58 -3.10
N VAL A 403 4.27 12.42 -2.18
CA VAL A 403 5.01 12.81 -0.97
C VAL A 403 4.29 12.45 0.33
N SER A 404 3.01 12.11 0.25
CA SER A 404 2.15 11.78 1.39
C SER A 404 1.56 10.39 1.23
N ASP A 405 0.96 9.88 2.30
CA ASP A 405 0.23 8.60 2.32
C ASP A 405 -1.03 8.64 1.45
N ASN A 406 -1.29 7.59 0.68
CA ASN A 406 -2.43 7.48 -0.23
C ASN A 406 -3.77 7.48 0.49
N VAL A 407 -3.84 6.86 1.67
CA VAL A 407 -5.09 6.81 2.45
C VAL A 407 -5.50 8.22 2.85
N PHE A 408 -4.52 9.03 3.28
CA PHE A 408 -4.75 10.44 3.59
C PHE A 408 -5.32 11.19 2.39
N VAL A 409 -4.63 11.15 1.26
CA VAL A 409 -5.00 11.93 0.07
C VAL A 409 -6.38 11.50 -0.43
N GLY A 410 -6.60 10.19 -0.61
CA GLY A 410 -7.87 9.66 -1.11
C GLY A 410 -9.06 10.01 -0.21
N THR A 411 -8.90 9.86 1.11
CA THR A 411 -9.97 10.15 2.08
C THR A 411 -10.37 11.62 2.08
N VAL A 412 -9.38 12.52 2.12
CA VAL A 412 -9.67 13.96 2.16
C VAL A 412 -10.44 14.39 0.92
N TYR A 413 -9.94 14.06 -0.26
CA TYR A 413 -10.57 14.51 -1.50
C TYR A 413 -11.94 13.87 -1.74
N ILE A 414 -12.14 12.58 -1.42
CA ILE A 414 -13.45 11.95 -1.65
C ILE A 414 -14.52 12.50 -0.69
N ASN A 415 -14.17 12.79 0.57
CA ASN A 415 -15.09 13.37 1.53
C ASN A 415 -15.55 14.77 1.11
N GLU A 416 -14.61 15.60 0.65
CA GLU A 416 -14.92 16.95 0.17
C GLU A 416 -15.77 16.94 -1.10
N VAL A 417 -15.48 16.06 -2.05
CA VAL A 417 -16.29 15.93 -3.26
C VAL A 417 -17.68 15.36 -2.93
N LYS A 418 -17.79 14.49 -1.92
CA LYS A 418 -19.07 14.01 -1.39
C LYS A 418 -19.86 15.15 -0.76
N SER A 419 -19.23 16.02 0.02
CA SER A 419 -19.90 17.22 0.55
C SER A 419 -20.44 18.10 -0.57
N ALA A 420 -19.67 18.31 -1.65
CA ALA A 420 -20.15 19.06 -2.81
C ALA A 420 -21.35 18.39 -3.52
N LEU A 421 -21.41 17.05 -3.54
CA LEU A 421 -22.57 16.31 -4.03
C LEU A 421 -23.79 16.53 -3.15
N LEU A 422 -23.65 16.42 -1.82
CA LEU A 422 -24.74 16.61 -0.86
C LEU A 422 -25.26 18.05 -0.86
N ASP A 423 -24.38 19.02 -1.08
CA ASP A 423 -24.72 20.45 -1.25
C ASP A 423 -25.40 20.74 -2.62
N GLY A 424 -25.51 19.77 -3.50
CA GLY A 424 -26.09 19.94 -4.84
C GLY A 424 -25.23 20.73 -5.82
N LYS A 425 -23.92 20.90 -5.52
CA LYS A 425 -22.97 21.61 -6.41
C LYS A 425 -22.55 20.78 -7.62
N ILE A 426 -22.63 19.45 -7.51
CA ILE A 426 -22.33 18.49 -8.57
C ILE A 426 -23.41 17.42 -8.66
N THR A 427 -23.54 16.79 -9.84
CA THR A 427 -24.44 15.65 -10.04
C THR A 427 -23.82 14.35 -9.51
N ARG A 428 -24.63 13.31 -9.33
CA ARG A 428 -24.16 12.00 -8.91
C ARG A 428 -23.20 11.38 -9.94
N ASP A 429 -23.52 11.42 -11.23
CA ASP A 429 -22.65 10.89 -12.28
C ASP A 429 -21.31 11.64 -12.33
N GLN A 430 -21.33 12.96 -12.09
CA GLN A 430 -20.10 13.76 -11.97
C GLN A 430 -19.27 13.34 -10.76
N PHE A 431 -19.89 13.12 -9.61
CA PHE A 431 -19.23 12.57 -8.42
C PHE A 431 -18.56 11.23 -8.72
N ASP A 432 -19.26 10.30 -9.40
CA ASP A 432 -18.73 9.00 -9.76
C ASP A 432 -17.48 9.12 -10.66
N MET A 433 -17.50 10.02 -11.64
CA MET A 433 -16.33 10.30 -12.50
C MET A 433 -15.16 10.89 -11.72
N LEU A 434 -15.44 11.80 -10.79
CA LEU A 434 -14.40 12.40 -9.93
C LEU A 434 -13.83 11.39 -8.96
N ALA A 435 -14.63 10.47 -8.42
CA ALA A 435 -14.16 9.39 -7.56
C ALA A 435 -13.16 8.47 -8.29
N VAL A 436 -13.38 8.16 -9.59
CA VAL A 436 -12.41 7.44 -10.42
C VAL A 436 -11.12 8.25 -10.59
N ALA A 437 -11.23 9.56 -10.87
CA ALA A 437 -10.06 10.42 -11.04
C ALA A 437 -9.25 10.58 -9.73
N ILE A 438 -9.94 10.70 -8.59
CA ILE A 438 -9.32 10.74 -7.25
C ILE A 438 -8.59 9.42 -6.98
N ASN A 439 -9.27 8.28 -7.14
CA ASN A 439 -8.66 6.98 -6.87
C ASN A 439 -7.41 6.72 -7.72
N THR A 440 -7.53 6.94 -9.02
CA THR A 440 -6.43 6.68 -9.95
C THR A 440 -5.33 7.72 -9.83
N GLY A 441 -5.66 8.98 -9.59
CA GLY A 441 -4.71 10.06 -9.32
C GLY A 441 -3.94 9.83 -8.01
N THR A 442 -4.58 9.29 -6.98
CA THR A 442 -3.92 8.95 -5.72
C THR A 442 -2.95 7.77 -5.88
N ASN A 443 -3.35 6.72 -6.60
CA ASN A 443 -2.58 5.47 -6.67
C ASN A 443 -1.44 5.49 -7.71
N LEU A 444 -1.68 6.00 -8.92
CA LEU A 444 -0.74 5.80 -10.03
C LEU A 444 0.55 6.62 -9.90
N PRO A 445 0.50 7.94 -9.58
CA PRO A 445 1.71 8.72 -9.38
C PRO A 445 2.47 8.41 -8.08
N SER A 446 1.82 7.79 -7.10
CA SER A 446 2.39 7.52 -5.77
C SER A 446 3.66 6.65 -5.80
N VAL A 447 3.85 5.84 -6.84
CA VAL A 447 5.07 5.04 -7.04
C VAL A 447 6.33 5.89 -7.21
N ALA A 448 6.22 7.21 -7.31
CA ALA A 448 7.34 8.13 -7.43
C ALA A 448 8.31 8.05 -6.25
N THR A 449 7.79 7.85 -5.05
CA THR A 449 8.62 7.82 -3.83
C THR A 449 8.19 6.73 -2.86
N PRO A 450 9.08 6.29 -1.99
CA PRO A 450 8.71 5.34 -0.92
C PRO A 450 7.61 5.84 0.02
N ASN A 451 7.48 7.16 0.19
CA ASN A 451 6.45 7.73 1.07
C ASN A 451 5.05 7.66 0.44
N GLY A 452 4.98 7.80 -0.88
CA GLY A 452 3.71 7.73 -1.61
C GLY A 452 3.17 6.31 -1.71
N GLN A 453 4.02 5.29 -1.72
CA GLN A 453 3.59 3.90 -1.91
C GLN A 453 3.99 3.03 -0.72
N ALA A 454 3.00 2.53 0.02
CA ALA A 454 3.20 1.77 1.24
C ALA A 454 4.10 0.52 1.03
N ALA A 455 3.93 -0.19 -0.09
CA ALA A 455 4.78 -1.34 -0.44
C ALA A 455 6.26 -0.95 -0.62
N PHE A 456 6.54 0.24 -1.15
CA PHE A 456 7.90 0.74 -1.30
C PHE A 456 8.51 1.15 0.04
N LEU A 457 7.72 1.81 0.89
CA LEU A 457 8.17 2.17 2.24
C LEU A 457 8.48 0.91 3.04
N PHE A 458 7.62 -0.10 2.97
CA PHE A 458 7.82 -1.38 3.64
C PHE A 458 9.08 -2.10 3.13
N LEU A 459 9.32 -2.13 1.82
CA LEU A 459 10.54 -2.68 1.24
C LEU A 459 11.78 -1.93 1.75
N LEU A 460 11.75 -0.61 1.77
CA LEU A 460 12.89 0.22 2.20
C LEU A 460 13.20 0.10 3.69
N THR A 461 12.20 -0.17 4.53
CA THR A 461 12.36 -0.38 5.98
C THR A 461 12.63 -1.83 6.36
N SER A 462 12.53 -2.77 5.41
CA SER A 462 12.73 -4.19 5.63
C SER A 462 14.20 -4.56 5.88
N ALA A 463 14.42 -5.75 6.47
CA ALA A 463 15.76 -6.33 6.62
C ALA A 463 16.47 -6.58 5.27
N LEU A 464 15.73 -6.67 4.17
CA LEU A 464 16.30 -6.88 2.83
C LEU A 464 17.01 -5.63 2.29
N ALA A 465 16.50 -4.43 2.55
CA ALA A 465 17.01 -3.20 1.96
C ALA A 465 18.52 -2.98 2.16
N PRO A 466 19.09 -3.11 3.38
CA PRO A 466 20.53 -3.02 3.57
C PRO A 466 21.29 -4.14 2.86
N LEU A 467 20.77 -5.38 2.83
CA LEU A 467 21.41 -6.52 2.19
C LEU A 467 21.59 -6.33 0.67
N ILE A 468 20.60 -5.75 0.00
CA ILE A 468 20.65 -5.44 -1.44
C ILE A 468 21.12 -4.01 -1.72
N ARG A 469 21.59 -3.29 -0.70
CA ARG A 469 22.04 -1.89 -0.79
C ARG A 469 21.01 -0.97 -1.48
N LEU A 470 19.75 -1.11 -1.12
CA LEU A 470 18.64 -0.28 -1.62
C LEU A 470 18.51 0.95 -0.72
N SER A 471 18.65 2.13 -1.32
CA SER A 471 18.48 3.41 -0.63
C SER A 471 17.25 4.15 -1.16
N TYR A 472 16.75 5.14 -0.40
CA TYR A 472 15.64 6.00 -0.82
C TYR A 472 15.83 6.59 -2.23
N GLY A 473 16.97 7.27 -2.45
CA GLY A 473 17.26 7.89 -3.76
C GLY A 473 17.36 6.88 -4.90
N ARG A 474 17.93 5.70 -4.64
CA ARG A 474 18.01 4.63 -5.63
C ARG A 474 16.63 4.07 -5.97
N MET A 475 15.74 3.94 -4.99
CA MET A 475 14.36 3.51 -5.22
C MET A 475 13.60 4.53 -6.08
N VAL A 476 13.70 5.82 -5.77
CA VAL A 476 13.11 6.89 -6.59
C VAL A 476 13.60 6.84 -8.05
N ILE A 477 14.91 6.66 -8.25
CA ILE A 477 15.50 6.56 -9.59
C ILE A 477 14.96 5.33 -10.34
N LEU A 478 14.89 4.17 -9.70
CA LEU A 478 14.37 2.94 -10.31
C LEU A 478 12.86 3.03 -10.58
N ALA A 479 12.11 3.74 -9.75
CA ALA A 479 10.68 3.96 -9.94
C ALA A 479 10.34 4.97 -11.05
N LEU A 480 11.27 5.87 -11.41
CA LEU A 480 11.02 7.00 -12.31
C LEU A 480 10.39 6.61 -13.67
N PRO A 481 10.85 5.59 -14.39
CA PRO A 481 10.22 5.19 -15.65
C PRO A 481 8.75 4.81 -15.47
N TYR A 482 8.42 4.11 -14.39
CA TYR A 482 7.06 3.70 -14.07
C TYR A 482 6.21 4.89 -13.66
N THR A 483 6.73 5.78 -12.82
CA THR A 483 6.04 6.99 -12.40
C THR A 483 5.60 7.81 -13.61
N ILE A 484 6.52 8.04 -14.56
CA ILE A 484 6.22 8.81 -15.78
C ILE A 484 5.15 8.09 -16.60
N VAL A 485 5.33 6.80 -16.90
CA VAL A 485 4.42 6.06 -17.79
C VAL A 485 3.04 5.93 -17.15
N MET A 486 2.95 5.52 -15.88
CA MET A 486 1.67 5.31 -15.20
C MET A 486 0.90 6.64 -15.05
N SER A 487 1.58 7.72 -14.68
CA SER A 487 0.96 9.04 -14.55
C SER A 487 0.50 9.60 -15.91
N VAL A 488 1.34 9.51 -16.94
CA VAL A 488 1.00 10.02 -18.27
C VAL A 488 -0.11 9.22 -18.91
N VAL A 489 -0.06 7.88 -18.85
CA VAL A 489 -1.11 7.04 -19.43
C VAL A 489 -2.42 7.20 -18.65
N GLY A 490 -2.38 7.22 -17.31
CA GLY A 490 -3.56 7.46 -16.48
C GLY A 490 -4.22 8.81 -16.81
N LEU A 491 -3.43 9.88 -16.86
CA LEU A 491 -3.91 11.21 -17.23
C LEU A 491 -4.48 11.23 -18.65
N ALA A 492 -3.81 10.60 -19.61
CA ALA A 492 -4.23 10.52 -21.00
C ALA A 492 -5.59 9.82 -21.18
N THR A 493 -5.88 8.78 -20.38
CA THR A 493 -7.18 8.10 -20.44
C THR A 493 -8.34 9.01 -20.02
N ILE A 494 -8.10 9.93 -19.10
CA ILE A 494 -9.09 10.93 -18.69
C ILE A 494 -9.17 12.04 -19.74
N GLU A 495 -8.05 12.65 -20.12
CA GLU A 495 -7.98 13.79 -21.04
C GLU A 495 -8.53 13.46 -22.42
N PHE A 496 -8.22 12.28 -22.97
CA PHE A 496 -8.73 11.87 -24.29
C PHE A 496 -10.13 11.24 -24.23
N GLY A 497 -10.77 11.26 -23.07
CA GLY A 497 -12.18 10.87 -22.92
C GLY A 497 -12.43 9.35 -22.94
N LEU A 498 -11.39 8.51 -22.74
CA LEU A 498 -11.60 7.07 -22.62
C LEU A 498 -12.45 6.74 -21.38
N LEU A 499 -12.22 7.45 -20.26
CA LEU A 499 -13.01 7.28 -19.05
C LEU A 499 -14.49 7.56 -19.31
N GLU A 500 -14.83 8.71 -19.92
CA GLU A 500 -16.22 9.07 -20.25
C GLU A 500 -16.85 8.08 -21.23
N HIS A 501 -16.14 7.74 -22.30
CA HIS A 501 -16.64 6.86 -23.36
C HIS A 501 -16.96 5.45 -22.82
N PHE A 502 -16.02 4.83 -22.09
CA PHE A 502 -16.26 3.49 -21.54
C PHE A 502 -17.27 3.49 -20.39
N THR A 503 -17.32 4.54 -19.57
CA THR A 503 -18.35 4.68 -18.53
C THR A 503 -19.73 4.73 -19.16
N ALA A 504 -19.94 5.53 -20.21
CA ALA A 504 -21.20 5.56 -20.96
C ALA A 504 -21.54 4.19 -21.56
N TYR A 505 -20.56 3.52 -22.18
CA TYR A 505 -20.75 2.17 -22.72
C TYR A 505 -21.13 1.16 -21.65
N PHE A 506 -20.53 1.21 -20.45
CA PHE A 506 -20.87 0.29 -19.36
C PHE A 506 -22.26 0.53 -18.78
N TYR A 507 -22.75 1.77 -18.78
CA TYR A 507 -24.16 2.08 -18.50
C TYR A 507 -25.09 1.46 -19.55
N ASP A 508 -24.77 1.62 -20.84
CA ASP A 508 -25.59 1.13 -21.96
C ASP A 508 -25.76 -0.40 -21.94
N ILE A 509 -24.69 -1.14 -21.58
CA ILE A 509 -24.73 -2.62 -21.49
C ILE A 509 -25.16 -3.13 -20.11
N GLY A 510 -25.46 -2.24 -19.15
CA GLY A 510 -25.96 -2.59 -17.83
C GLY A 510 -24.94 -3.22 -16.89
N TRP A 511 -23.65 -2.97 -17.11
CA TRP A 511 -22.59 -3.43 -16.19
C TRP A 511 -22.46 -2.56 -14.95
N ILE A 512 -22.83 -1.29 -15.05
CA ILE A 512 -22.93 -0.35 -13.92
C ILE A 512 -24.30 0.34 -13.96
N GLY A 513 -24.79 0.75 -12.79
CA GLY A 513 -26.06 1.47 -12.62
C GLY A 513 -25.84 2.93 -12.25
N HIS A 514 -26.85 3.76 -12.56
CA HIS A 514 -26.92 5.12 -12.03
C HIS A 514 -27.36 5.08 -10.56
N HIS A 515 -26.56 5.68 -9.69
CA HIS A 515 -26.89 5.84 -8.29
C HIS A 515 -27.60 7.15 -8.02
N THR A 516 -28.35 7.21 -6.94
CA THR A 516 -29.05 8.42 -6.47
C THR A 516 -28.22 9.17 -5.42
N VAL A 517 -28.48 10.46 -5.26
CA VAL A 517 -27.90 11.26 -4.17
C VAL A 517 -28.36 10.75 -2.81
N ALA A 518 -29.58 10.20 -2.71
CA ALA A 518 -30.13 9.64 -1.48
C ALA A 518 -29.32 8.42 -0.99
N GLU A 519 -28.81 7.58 -1.88
CA GLU A 519 -27.93 6.45 -1.54
C GLU A 519 -26.59 6.92 -0.97
N ALA A 520 -26.03 7.99 -1.51
CA ALA A 520 -24.82 8.59 -0.97
C ALA A 520 -25.06 9.23 0.42
N ALA A 521 -26.25 9.82 0.64
CA ALA A 521 -26.62 10.42 1.92
C ALA A 521 -26.92 9.37 3.00
N ALA A 522 -27.52 8.22 2.66
CA ALA A 522 -27.84 7.14 3.59
C ALA A 522 -26.59 6.60 4.29
N ASN A 523 -25.47 6.44 3.56
CA ASN A 523 -24.20 6.03 4.13
C ASN A 523 -23.60 7.09 5.07
N ALA A 524 -23.87 8.37 4.85
CA ALA A 524 -23.43 9.44 5.75
C ALA A 524 -24.17 9.42 7.10
N MET A 525 -25.36 8.83 7.15
CA MET A 525 -26.21 8.72 8.36
C MET A 525 -26.10 7.37 9.07
N GLY A 526 -25.20 6.47 8.63
CA GLY A 526 -25.07 5.12 9.23
C GLY A 526 -26.26 4.18 8.99
N VAL A 527 -27.16 4.53 8.08
CA VAL A 527 -28.33 3.71 7.72
C VAL A 527 -27.97 2.89 6.49
N SER A 528 -27.34 1.75 6.68
CA SER A 528 -27.17 0.76 5.61
C SER A 528 -28.53 0.15 5.28
N GLY A 529 -29.13 0.55 4.18
CA GLY A 529 -30.26 -0.17 3.58
C GLY A 529 -29.80 -1.56 3.13
N HIS A 530 -30.44 -2.60 3.69
CA HIS A 530 -30.29 -4.00 3.29
C HIS A 530 -30.88 -4.24 1.89
#